data_91e18ba92631f29ad0ca05dccaa23640
#
_entry.id   91e18ba92631f29ad0ca05dccaa23640
#
_cell.length_a   1.000
_cell.length_b   1.000
_cell.length_c   1.000
_cell.angle_alpha   90.00
_cell.angle_beta   90.00
_cell.angle_gamma   90.00
#
_symmetry.space_group_name_H-M   'P 1'
#
loop_
_entity.id
_entity.type
_entity.pdbx_description
1 polymer ?
#
loop_
_entity_poly.entity_id
_entity_poly.type
_entity_poly.pdbx_seq_one_letter_code
_entity_poly.pdbx_strand_id
1 'polypeptide(L)'
;MHILMTVNAAWNIWNFRRPLVDALSADGHRITVLAPPDDSVVDLERIGCRFLPLEMSVKGLNPIEDLKLQRRLKQIFKEEQPDAILSFTIKNNIFGARAARAAGVPFVPNVTGLGTAFLSGGLLQTVAEQLYRRAFGKLPIVFFQNEDDRDLFLDRKLVRADQALLLPGSGIDLVRFTAAEMPSADAPPVFLMIARLLRDKGVMEFVEAARLIKARHPEARFQLLGATGSENRSAIDNATVEAWVAEGVVEYLGTTSDVRPAIAAASCVVLPSYREGAPRTLIEAAAMARSLIATDVPGCRAVVDTDVSGFLCEVRNSDSLATAMGRFLALSPDDRAAMGQAGRAKMEREYDQTLVVAAYREALVVLTGNR
;
A
#
# COMPACT_ATOMS: atom_id res chain seq x y z
N MET A 1 -26.89 -6.05 -5.31
CA MET A 1 -26.04 -6.48 -6.44
C MET A 1 -25.09 -7.59 -6.02
N HIS A 2 -24.62 -8.37 -6.98
CA HIS A 2 -23.51 -9.31 -6.79
C HIS A 2 -22.19 -8.63 -7.22
N ILE A 3 -21.32 -8.33 -6.27
CA ILE A 3 -20.03 -7.69 -6.52
C ILE A 3 -18.92 -8.74 -6.34
N LEU A 4 -18.09 -8.91 -7.36
CA LEU A 4 -16.93 -9.79 -7.32
C LEU A 4 -15.66 -8.96 -7.13
N MET A 5 -14.89 -9.26 -6.09
CA MET A 5 -13.58 -8.64 -5.82
C MET A 5 -12.45 -9.59 -6.20
N THR A 6 -11.54 -9.20 -7.09
CA THR A 6 -10.41 -10.06 -7.51
C THR A 6 -9.06 -9.46 -7.18
N VAL A 7 -8.15 -10.29 -6.65
CA VAL A 7 -6.86 -9.89 -6.12
C VAL A 7 -5.87 -11.06 -6.12
N ASN A 8 -4.60 -10.80 -5.85
CA ASN A 8 -3.53 -11.81 -5.87
C ASN A 8 -3.32 -12.58 -4.55
N ALA A 9 -4.09 -12.28 -3.49
CA ALA A 9 -4.10 -13.00 -2.20
C ALA A 9 -5.34 -12.62 -1.42
N ALA A 10 -6.01 -13.54 -0.73
CA ALA A 10 -7.18 -13.27 0.11
C ALA A 10 -6.84 -12.28 1.23
N TRP A 11 -5.65 -12.41 1.81
CA TRP A 11 -5.08 -11.50 2.80
C TRP A 11 -5.15 -10.02 2.40
N ASN A 12 -5.00 -9.71 1.10
CA ASN A 12 -5.06 -8.33 0.60
C ASN A 12 -6.47 -7.70 0.78
N ILE A 13 -7.53 -8.49 0.56
CA ILE A 13 -8.90 -8.02 0.81
C ILE A 13 -9.11 -7.84 2.31
N TRP A 14 -8.75 -8.84 3.13
CA TRP A 14 -8.90 -8.79 4.58
C TRP A 14 -8.21 -7.58 5.21
N ASN A 15 -6.95 -7.32 4.84
CA ASN A 15 -6.15 -6.29 5.49
C ASN A 15 -6.34 -4.88 4.92
N PHE A 16 -6.69 -4.77 3.63
CA PHE A 16 -6.72 -3.45 2.98
C PHE A 16 -8.11 -3.05 2.46
N ARG A 17 -9.04 -3.97 2.34
CA ARG A 17 -10.35 -3.71 1.71
C ARG A 17 -11.53 -4.10 2.60
N ARG A 18 -11.25 -4.54 3.82
CA ARG A 18 -12.30 -4.91 4.77
C ARG A 18 -13.33 -3.79 4.97
N PRO A 19 -12.95 -2.51 5.18
CA PRO A 19 -13.94 -1.44 5.32
C PRO A 19 -14.85 -1.29 4.09
N LEU A 20 -14.31 -1.52 2.89
CA LEU A 20 -15.11 -1.51 1.66
C LEU A 20 -16.05 -2.72 1.61
N VAL A 21 -15.59 -3.92 1.99
CA VAL A 21 -16.43 -5.12 2.08
C VAL A 21 -17.57 -4.91 3.08
N ASP A 22 -17.25 -4.43 4.28
CA ASP A 22 -18.24 -4.20 5.35
C ASP A 22 -19.30 -3.18 4.89
N ALA A 23 -18.88 -2.07 4.27
CA ALA A 23 -19.78 -1.04 3.77
C ALA A 23 -20.70 -1.53 2.64
N LEU A 24 -20.15 -2.22 1.64
CA LEU A 24 -20.94 -2.75 0.52
C LEU A 24 -21.87 -3.89 0.97
N SER A 25 -21.47 -4.69 1.96
CA SER A 25 -22.35 -5.71 2.56
C SER A 25 -23.49 -5.06 3.34
N ALA A 26 -23.21 -3.97 4.08
CA ALA A 26 -24.24 -3.20 4.79
C ALA A 26 -25.24 -2.52 3.81
N ASP A 27 -24.80 -2.18 2.60
CA ASP A 27 -25.66 -1.69 1.51
C ASP A 27 -26.51 -2.82 0.87
N GLY A 28 -26.43 -4.05 1.39
CA GLY A 28 -27.18 -5.21 0.91
C GLY A 28 -26.58 -5.88 -0.35
N HIS A 29 -25.30 -5.63 -0.64
CA HIS A 29 -24.62 -6.29 -1.76
C HIS A 29 -24.06 -7.66 -1.33
N ARG A 30 -24.13 -8.65 -2.22
CA ARG A 30 -23.45 -9.94 -2.05
C ARG A 30 -22.02 -9.81 -2.55
N ILE A 31 -21.04 -10.09 -1.68
CA ILE A 31 -19.62 -10.00 -2.00
C ILE A 31 -19.04 -11.40 -2.25
N THR A 32 -18.39 -11.56 -3.39
CA THR A 32 -17.59 -12.74 -3.71
C THR A 32 -16.12 -12.32 -3.87
N VAL A 33 -15.22 -12.96 -3.12
CA VAL A 33 -13.77 -12.74 -3.22
C VAL A 33 -13.16 -13.84 -4.08
N LEU A 34 -12.46 -13.45 -5.15
CA LEU A 34 -11.77 -14.33 -6.09
C LEU A 34 -10.26 -14.11 -5.98
N ALA A 35 -9.54 -15.01 -5.33
CA ALA A 35 -8.11 -14.88 -5.04
C ALA A 35 -7.44 -16.26 -4.84
N PRO A 36 -6.09 -16.34 -4.91
CA PRO A 36 -5.37 -17.45 -4.32
C PRO A 36 -5.71 -17.57 -2.83
N PRO A 37 -6.00 -18.80 -2.33
CA PRO A 37 -6.36 -19.00 -0.93
C PRO A 37 -5.15 -18.77 0.00
N ASP A 38 -5.42 -18.23 1.17
CA ASP A 38 -4.52 -18.11 2.31
C ASP A 38 -5.32 -18.16 3.61
N ASP A 39 -4.67 -18.01 4.76
CA ASP A 39 -5.31 -18.12 6.09
C ASP A 39 -6.45 -17.10 6.32
N SER A 40 -6.50 -16.01 5.56
CA SER A 40 -7.53 -14.98 5.66
C SER A 40 -8.89 -15.39 5.05
N VAL A 41 -8.96 -16.52 4.35
CA VAL A 41 -10.22 -17.04 3.77
C VAL A 41 -11.27 -17.25 4.87
N VAL A 42 -10.88 -17.86 5.98
CA VAL A 42 -11.78 -18.14 7.12
C VAL A 42 -12.38 -16.85 7.68
N ASP A 43 -11.57 -15.78 7.76
CA ASP A 43 -12.03 -14.49 8.26
C ASP A 43 -12.97 -13.78 7.27
N LEU A 44 -12.70 -13.89 5.97
CA LEU A 44 -13.57 -13.35 4.92
C LEU A 44 -14.93 -14.04 4.90
N GLU A 45 -14.96 -15.37 5.03
CA GLU A 45 -16.21 -16.13 5.10
C GLU A 45 -17.01 -15.81 6.37
N ARG A 46 -16.33 -15.60 7.51
CA ARG A 46 -16.96 -15.21 8.78
C ARG A 46 -17.69 -13.87 8.69
N ILE A 47 -17.21 -12.93 7.86
CA ILE A 47 -17.90 -11.64 7.63
C ILE A 47 -18.93 -11.70 6.48
N GLY A 48 -19.25 -12.91 5.99
CA GLY A 48 -20.31 -13.14 5.01
C GLY A 48 -19.86 -13.07 3.54
N CYS A 49 -18.57 -13.00 3.24
CA CYS A 49 -18.09 -13.12 1.87
C CYS A 49 -18.16 -14.57 1.39
N ARG A 50 -18.56 -14.78 0.14
CA ARG A 50 -18.32 -16.05 -0.55
C ARG A 50 -16.89 -16.03 -1.10
N PHE A 51 -16.13 -17.08 -0.88
CA PHE A 51 -14.78 -17.22 -1.42
C PHE A 51 -14.74 -18.17 -2.63
N LEU A 52 -14.01 -17.76 -3.67
CA LEU A 52 -13.71 -18.58 -4.85
C LEU A 52 -12.19 -18.67 -5.02
N PRO A 53 -11.60 -19.87 -5.04
CA PRO A 53 -10.17 -20.02 -5.24
C PRO A 53 -9.78 -19.67 -6.68
N LEU A 54 -8.73 -18.86 -6.82
CA LEU A 54 -8.12 -18.51 -8.09
C LEU A 54 -6.69 -19.05 -8.15
N GLU A 55 -6.44 -20.02 -8.99
CA GLU A 55 -5.07 -20.42 -9.28
C GLU A 55 -4.42 -19.39 -10.21
N MET A 56 -3.38 -18.73 -9.75
CA MET A 56 -2.58 -17.81 -10.55
C MET A 56 -1.12 -17.78 -10.08
N SER A 57 -0.21 -17.57 -11.02
CA SER A 57 1.16 -17.21 -10.67
C SER A 57 1.19 -15.73 -10.26
N VAL A 58 1.47 -15.48 -8.98
CA VAL A 58 1.52 -14.13 -8.41
C VAL A 58 2.78 -13.38 -8.86
N LYS A 59 3.89 -14.11 -9.09
CA LYS A 59 5.20 -13.56 -9.46
C LYS A 59 5.55 -13.87 -10.92
N GLY A 60 6.43 -13.03 -11.49
CA GLY A 60 7.03 -13.28 -12.81
C GLY A 60 6.13 -12.94 -14.00
N LEU A 61 6.72 -12.99 -15.18
CA LEU A 61 6.10 -12.78 -16.48
C LEU A 61 6.19 -14.06 -17.27
N ASN A 62 5.11 -14.80 -17.32
CA ASN A 62 4.98 -15.99 -18.16
C ASN A 62 3.76 -15.85 -19.05
N PRO A 63 3.90 -15.54 -20.35
CA PRO A 63 2.78 -15.28 -21.25
C PRO A 63 1.77 -16.45 -21.33
N ILE A 64 2.23 -17.68 -21.17
CA ILE A 64 1.37 -18.87 -21.22
C ILE A 64 0.49 -18.91 -19.97
N GLU A 65 1.07 -18.71 -18.78
CA GLU A 65 0.33 -18.68 -17.52
C GLU A 65 -0.62 -17.48 -17.46
N ASP A 66 -0.20 -16.33 -17.98
CA ASP A 66 -1.02 -15.13 -18.06
C ASP A 66 -2.23 -15.32 -19.01
N LEU A 67 -2.04 -16.05 -20.12
CA LEU A 67 -3.15 -16.41 -21.01
C LEU A 67 -4.10 -17.42 -20.36
N LYS A 68 -3.59 -18.40 -19.62
CA LYS A 68 -4.40 -19.34 -18.83
C LYS A 68 -5.22 -18.60 -17.78
N LEU A 69 -4.58 -17.67 -17.04
CA LEU A 69 -5.27 -16.80 -16.08
C LEU A 69 -6.42 -16.02 -16.73
N GLN A 70 -6.18 -15.38 -17.88
CA GLN A 70 -7.22 -14.65 -18.59
C GLN A 70 -8.40 -15.55 -19.01
N ARG A 71 -8.14 -16.77 -19.47
CA ARG A 71 -9.19 -17.73 -19.85
C ARG A 71 -10.00 -18.18 -18.63
N ARG A 72 -9.33 -18.47 -17.52
CA ARG A 72 -9.93 -18.87 -16.23
C ARG A 72 -10.81 -17.74 -15.69
N LEU A 73 -10.31 -16.51 -15.65
CA LEU A 73 -11.09 -15.34 -15.24
C LEU A 73 -12.33 -15.15 -16.13
N LYS A 74 -12.20 -15.28 -17.46
CA LYS A 74 -13.34 -15.19 -18.38
C LYS A 74 -14.39 -16.25 -18.10
N GLN A 75 -13.98 -17.48 -17.81
CA GLN A 75 -14.89 -18.58 -17.49
C GLN A 75 -15.63 -18.29 -16.19
N ILE A 76 -14.92 -17.95 -15.10
CA ILE A 76 -15.51 -17.61 -13.80
C ILE A 76 -16.49 -16.44 -13.93
N PHE A 77 -16.13 -15.37 -14.64
CA PHE A 77 -17.01 -14.22 -14.81
C PHE A 77 -18.29 -14.55 -15.59
N LYS A 78 -18.24 -15.50 -16.51
CA LYS A 78 -19.42 -16.00 -17.22
C LYS A 78 -20.30 -16.89 -16.36
N GLU A 79 -19.70 -17.70 -15.50
CA GLU A 79 -20.43 -18.61 -14.59
C GLU A 79 -21.07 -17.84 -13.44
N GLU A 80 -20.32 -16.92 -12.82
CA GLU A 80 -20.77 -16.15 -11.67
C GLU A 80 -21.70 -14.98 -12.01
N GLN A 81 -21.62 -14.44 -13.22
CA GLN A 81 -22.41 -13.30 -13.73
C GLN A 81 -22.54 -12.17 -12.69
N PRO A 82 -21.43 -11.63 -12.15
CA PRO A 82 -21.52 -10.54 -11.20
C PRO A 82 -22.04 -9.27 -11.89
N ASP A 83 -22.74 -8.42 -11.12
CA ASP A 83 -23.19 -7.12 -11.61
C ASP A 83 -22.03 -6.14 -11.83
N ALA A 84 -20.96 -6.28 -11.02
CA ALA A 84 -19.72 -5.51 -11.16
C ALA A 84 -18.51 -6.28 -10.60
N ILE A 85 -17.33 -5.99 -11.16
CA ILE A 85 -16.05 -6.52 -10.70
C ILE A 85 -15.15 -5.38 -10.22
N LEU A 86 -14.68 -5.46 -8.98
CA LEU A 86 -13.65 -4.60 -8.41
C LEU A 86 -12.33 -5.36 -8.41
N SER A 87 -11.31 -4.80 -9.03
CA SER A 87 -10.04 -5.50 -9.24
C SER A 87 -8.88 -4.74 -8.62
N PHE A 88 -8.00 -5.50 -8.00
CA PHE A 88 -6.79 -4.99 -7.35
C PHE A 88 -5.59 -5.82 -7.82
N THR A 89 -4.41 -5.22 -7.83
CA THR A 89 -3.15 -5.82 -8.28
C THR A 89 -3.04 -6.01 -9.80
N ILE A 90 -1.81 -5.98 -10.28
CA ILE A 90 -1.46 -5.77 -11.71
C ILE A 90 -2.05 -6.82 -12.62
N LYS A 91 -1.81 -8.12 -12.33
CA LYS A 91 -2.29 -9.21 -13.20
C LYS A 91 -3.81 -9.30 -13.22
N ASN A 92 -4.45 -9.16 -12.05
CA ASN A 92 -5.92 -9.13 -11.95
C ASN A 92 -6.50 -7.95 -12.71
N ASN A 93 -5.87 -6.77 -12.65
CA ASN A 93 -6.30 -5.58 -13.38
C ASN A 93 -6.20 -5.77 -14.90
N ILE A 94 -5.04 -6.21 -15.40
CA ILE A 94 -4.79 -6.34 -16.85
C ILE A 94 -5.61 -7.48 -17.46
N PHE A 95 -5.50 -8.69 -16.91
CA PHE A 95 -6.14 -9.87 -17.48
C PHE A 95 -7.62 -9.95 -17.10
N GLY A 96 -7.99 -9.42 -15.90
CA GLY A 96 -9.37 -9.28 -15.47
C GLY A 96 -10.17 -8.31 -16.35
N ALA A 97 -9.65 -7.13 -16.67
CA ALA A 97 -10.32 -6.18 -17.55
C ALA A 97 -10.64 -6.77 -18.95
N ARG A 98 -9.69 -7.53 -19.50
CA ARG A 98 -9.88 -8.21 -20.78
C ARG A 98 -10.90 -9.36 -20.71
N ALA A 99 -10.86 -10.11 -19.60
CA ALA A 99 -11.80 -11.20 -19.34
C ALA A 99 -13.22 -10.67 -19.11
N ALA A 100 -13.38 -9.62 -18.30
CA ALA A 100 -14.65 -8.97 -18.01
C ALA A 100 -15.30 -8.39 -19.27
N ARG A 101 -14.53 -7.71 -20.11
CA ARG A 101 -15.01 -7.24 -21.42
C ARG A 101 -15.53 -8.38 -22.30
N ALA A 102 -14.82 -9.52 -22.33
CA ALA A 102 -15.24 -10.70 -23.11
C ALA A 102 -16.44 -11.45 -22.48
N ALA A 103 -16.74 -11.20 -21.21
CA ALA A 103 -17.92 -11.71 -20.51
C ALA A 103 -19.08 -10.71 -20.46
N GLY A 104 -18.87 -9.46 -20.88
CA GLY A 104 -19.89 -8.39 -20.82
C GLY A 104 -20.17 -7.86 -19.42
N VAL A 105 -19.21 -8.00 -18.47
CA VAL A 105 -19.37 -7.59 -17.07
C VAL A 105 -18.66 -6.25 -16.82
N PRO A 106 -19.29 -5.30 -16.12
CA PRO A 106 -18.66 -4.06 -15.67
C PRO A 106 -17.42 -4.32 -14.79
N PHE A 107 -16.36 -3.50 -14.99
CA PHE A 107 -15.06 -3.74 -14.35
C PHE A 107 -14.37 -2.43 -13.93
N VAL A 108 -13.96 -2.35 -12.67
CA VAL A 108 -13.18 -1.23 -12.11
C VAL A 108 -11.85 -1.73 -11.58
N PRO A 109 -10.73 -1.39 -12.22
CA PRO A 109 -9.41 -1.65 -11.68
C PRO A 109 -8.98 -0.54 -10.71
N ASN A 110 -8.25 -0.92 -9.67
CA ASN A 110 -7.48 -0.02 -8.82
C ASN A 110 -5.99 -0.30 -9.04
N VAL A 111 -5.25 0.69 -9.53
CA VAL A 111 -3.80 0.63 -9.72
C VAL A 111 -3.13 0.93 -8.39
N THR A 112 -2.78 -0.13 -7.66
CA THR A 112 -2.17 -0.05 -6.31
C THR A 112 -0.65 0.12 -6.35
N GLY A 113 -0.06 0.23 -7.52
CA GLY A 113 1.35 0.38 -7.82
C GLY A 113 1.69 -0.20 -9.19
N LEU A 114 2.80 0.24 -9.79
CA LEU A 114 3.11 -0.08 -11.18
C LEU A 114 3.86 -1.40 -11.38
N GLY A 115 4.46 -1.92 -10.30
CA GLY A 115 5.31 -3.11 -10.36
C GLY A 115 6.66 -2.89 -11.06
N THR A 116 7.57 -3.83 -10.85
CA THR A 116 8.94 -3.74 -11.35
C THR A 116 9.04 -3.76 -12.87
N ALA A 117 8.17 -4.51 -13.55
CA ALA A 117 8.17 -4.63 -15.00
C ALA A 117 7.88 -3.29 -15.71
N PHE A 118 6.97 -2.48 -15.14
CA PHE A 118 6.64 -1.17 -15.69
C PHE A 118 7.79 -0.15 -15.51
N LEU A 119 8.63 -0.35 -14.51
CA LEU A 119 9.69 0.57 -14.12
C LEU A 119 11.08 0.17 -14.64
N SER A 120 11.22 -1.04 -15.21
CA SER A 120 12.51 -1.59 -15.61
C SER A 120 13.09 -0.95 -16.89
N GLY A 121 12.29 -0.15 -17.61
CA GLY A 121 12.69 0.42 -18.91
C GLY A 121 12.71 -0.60 -20.05
N GLY A 122 13.00 -0.14 -21.25
CA GLY A 122 13.21 -0.98 -22.43
C GLY A 122 11.98 -1.73 -22.93
N LEU A 123 12.22 -2.90 -23.51
CA LEU A 123 11.17 -3.70 -24.18
C LEU A 123 10.09 -4.18 -23.19
N LEU A 124 10.48 -4.54 -21.98
CA LEU A 124 9.56 -5.03 -20.96
C LEU A 124 8.53 -3.98 -20.53
N GLN A 125 8.98 -2.74 -20.37
CA GLN A 125 8.09 -1.61 -20.10
C GLN A 125 7.13 -1.39 -21.25
N THR A 126 7.62 -1.39 -22.50
CA THR A 126 6.78 -1.23 -23.71
C THR A 126 5.68 -2.28 -23.77
N VAL A 127 6.00 -3.55 -23.47
CA VAL A 127 5.02 -4.63 -23.41
C VAL A 127 3.98 -4.37 -22.32
N ALA A 128 4.41 -3.97 -21.12
CA ALA A 128 3.50 -3.65 -20.01
C ALA A 128 2.55 -2.50 -20.38
N GLU A 129 3.07 -1.43 -20.98
CA GLU A 129 2.26 -0.29 -21.45
C GLU A 129 1.22 -0.71 -22.49
N GLN A 130 1.59 -1.55 -23.46
CA GLN A 130 0.65 -2.07 -24.44
C GLN A 130 -0.45 -2.95 -23.83
N LEU A 131 -0.10 -3.75 -22.82
CA LEU A 131 -1.08 -4.54 -22.07
C LEU A 131 -2.06 -3.64 -21.32
N TYR A 132 -1.57 -2.61 -20.61
CA TYR A 132 -2.41 -1.63 -19.90
C TYR A 132 -3.32 -0.85 -20.87
N ARG A 133 -2.79 -0.32 -21.96
CA ARG A 133 -3.57 0.42 -22.97
C ARG A 133 -4.72 -0.42 -23.52
N ARG A 134 -4.47 -1.71 -23.84
CA ARG A 134 -5.50 -2.63 -24.34
C ARG A 134 -6.50 -3.03 -23.27
N ALA A 135 -6.06 -3.14 -22.01
CA ALA A 135 -6.92 -3.50 -20.88
C ALA A 135 -7.83 -2.33 -20.49
N PHE A 136 -7.28 -1.14 -20.32
CA PHE A 136 -7.96 -0.01 -19.69
C PHE A 136 -8.63 0.96 -20.66
N GLY A 137 -8.19 1.04 -21.91
CA GLY A 137 -8.63 2.06 -22.86
C GLY A 137 -10.15 2.19 -23.10
N LYS A 138 -10.95 1.17 -22.77
CA LYS A 138 -12.41 1.17 -22.90
C LYS A 138 -13.16 1.13 -21.56
N LEU A 139 -12.45 1.18 -20.45
CA LEU A 139 -13.10 1.20 -19.14
C LEU A 139 -13.64 2.60 -18.84
N PRO A 140 -14.79 2.72 -18.17
CA PRO A 140 -15.31 4.02 -17.75
C PRO A 140 -14.53 4.61 -16.59
N ILE A 141 -13.98 3.80 -15.68
CA ILE A 141 -13.29 4.21 -14.48
C ILE A 141 -12.03 3.37 -14.28
N VAL A 142 -10.92 4.04 -13.90
CA VAL A 142 -9.67 3.44 -13.44
C VAL A 142 -9.20 4.23 -12.23
N PHE A 143 -9.07 3.57 -11.09
CA PHE A 143 -8.57 4.20 -9.87
C PHE A 143 -7.05 4.14 -9.76
N PHE A 144 -6.46 5.22 -9.27
CA PHE A 144 -5.04 5.36 -8.92
C PHE A 144 -4.89 5.78 -7.47
N GLN A 145 -3.76 5.46 -6.83
CA GLN A 145 -3.54 5.74 -5.40
C GLN A 145 -2.64 6.96 -5.15
N ASN A 146 -2.06 7.54 -6.18
CA ASN A 146 -1.30 8.79 -6.13
C ASN A 146 -1.33 9.48 -7.50
N GLU A 147 -1.03 10.78 -7.49
CA GLU A 147 -1.05 11.62 -8.70
C GLU A 147 0.02 11.22 -9.70
N ASP A 148 1.25 10.96 -9.23
CA ASP A 148 2.37 10.62 -10.11
C ASP A 148 2.08 9.38 -10.97
N ASP A 149 1.50 8.33 -10.38
CA ASP A 149 1.13 7.11 -11.12
C ASP A 149 -0.03 7.37 -12.10
N ARG A 150 -1.03 8.20 -11.70
CA ARG A 150 -2.10 8.64 -12.60
C ARG A 150 -1.55 9.43 -13.78
N ASP A 151 -0.73 10.44 -13.52
CA ASP A 151 -0.20 11.35 -14.53
C ASP A 151 0.74 10.61 -15.48
N LEU A 152 1.55 9.67 -14.97
CA LEU A 152 2.34 8.78 -15.83
C LEU A 152 1.47 7.98 -16.80
N PHE A 153 0.29 7.50 -16.38
CA PHE A 153 -0.63 6.80 -17.27
C PHE A 153 -1.31 7.73 -18.28
N LEU A 154 -1.59 8.97 -17.90
CA LEU A 154 -2.12 10.02 -18.79
C LEU A 154 -1.10 10.41 -19.85
N ASP A 155 0.13 10.73 -19.46
CA ASP A 155 1.25 11.13 -20.34
C ASP A 155 1.56 10.03 -21.36
N ARG A 156 1.52 8.77 -20.93
CA ARG A 156 1.74 7.60 -21.78
C ARG A 156 0.50 7.18 -22.58
N LYS A 157 -0.60 7.92 -22.46
CA LYS A 157 -1.89 7.64 -23.14
C LYS A 157 -2.38 6.20 -22.92
N LEU A 158 -2.21 5.69 -21.69
CA LEU A 158 -2.68 4.36 -21.28
C LEU A 158 -4.15 4.41 -20.82
N VAL A 159 -4.56 5.58 -20.33
CA VAL A 159 -5.92 5.92 -19.93
C VAL A 159 -6.29 7.31 -20.44
N ARG A 160 -7.57 7.66 -20.40
CA ARG A 160 -8.09 9.00 -20.68
C ARG A 160 -8.28 9.76 -19.36
N ALA A 161 -8.28 11.09 -19.42
CA ALA A 161 -8.44 11.94 -18.24
C ALA A 161 -9.81 11.75 -17.55
N ASP A 162 -10.88 11.55 -18.33
CA ASP A 162 -12.24 11.36 -17.83
C ASP A 162 -12.47 10.05 -17.07
N GLN A 163 -11.59 9.06 -17.23
CA GLN A 163 -11.69 7.76 -16.55
C GLN A 163 -10.69 7.60 -15.40
N ALA A 164 -9.69 8.47 -15.28
CA ALA A 164 -8.59 8.34 -14.33
C ALA A 164 -8.88 9.09 -13.02
N LEU A 165 -9.35 8.37 -12.01
CA LEU A 165 -9.75 8.92 -10.71
C LEU A 165 -8.74 8.57 -9.62
N LEU A 166 -8.58 9.45 -8.64
CA LEU A 166 -7.71 9.24 -7.48
C LEU A 166 -8.49 8.62 -6.32
N LEU A 167 -7.82 7.73 -5.60
CA LEU A 167 -8.22 7.23 -4.29
C LEU A 167 -7.09 7.44 -3.30
N PRO A 168 -7.38 7.78 -2.04
CA PRO A 168 -6.38 7.89 -0.98
C PRO A 168 -5.94 6.49 -0.49
N GLY A 169 -5.24 5.76 -1.34
CA GLY A 169 -4.85 4.37 -1.07
C GLY A 169 -6.04 3.45 -0.84
N SER A 170 -6.05 2.77 0.29
CA SER A 170 -7.18 1.96 0.78
C SER A 170 -8.02 2.68 1.84
N GLY A 171 -7.69 3.93 2.14
CA GLY A 171 -8.22 4.64 3.29
C GLY A 171 -7.68 4.15 4.63
N ILE A 172 -7.94 4.89 5.68
CA ILE A 172 -7.58 4.54 7.05
C ILE A 172 -8.81 4.61 7.96
N ASP A 173 -8.92 3.65 8.86
CA ASP A 173 -9.90 3.64 9.94
C ASP A 173 -9.40 4.55 11.07
N LEU A 174 -9.91 5.78 11.12
CA LEU A 174 -9.52 6.78 12.10
C LEU A 174 -10.04 6.50 13.51
N VAL A 175 -11.01 5.60 13.66
CA VAL A 175 -11.50 5.13 14.96
C VAL A 175 -10.54 4.06 15.51
N ARG A 176 -10.10 3.15 14.66
CA ARG A 176 -9.11 2.13 15.02
C ARG A 176 -7.71 2.70 15.24
N PHE A 177 -7.29 3.66 14.40
CA PHE A 177 -6.00 4.35 14.46
C PHE A 177 -6.20 5.75 15.06
N THR A 178 -6.53 5.80 16.35
CA THR A 178 -6.69 7.05 17.10
C THR A 178 -5.34 7.74 17.31
N ALA A 179 -5.36 9.08 17.35
CA ALA A 179 -4.18 9.84 17.74
C ALA A 179 -3.67 9.36 19.11
N ALA A 180 -2.37 9.17 19.21
CA ALA A 180 -1.70 8.80 20.44
C ALA A 180 -0.82 9.96 20.95
N GLU A 181 -0.70 10.12 22.25
CA GLU A 181 0.22 11.09 22.85
C GLU A 181 1.66 10.79 22.42
N MET A 182 2.46 11.84 22.23
CA MET A 182 3.89 11.66 21.97
C MET A 182 4.56 11.02 23.20
N PRO A 183 5.56 10.13 22.99
CA PRO A 183 6.39 9.65 24.09
C PRO A 183 6.98 10.81 24.89
N SER A 184 7.22 10.57 26.20
CA SER A 184 7.81 11.59 27.07
C SER A 184 9.09 12.19 26.46
N ALA A 185 9.26 13.50 26.63
CA ALA A 185 10.45 14.21 26.17
C ALA A 185 11.75 13.69 26.81
N ASP A 186 11.66 13.14 28.04
CA ASP A 186 12.79 12.55 28.76
C ASP A 186 13.12 11.13 28.30
N ALA A 187 12.26 10.50 27.52
CA ALA A 187 12.51 9.16 26.99
C ALA A 187 13.44 9.22 25.76
N PRO A 188 14.31 8.20 25.58
CA PRO A 188 15.12 8.08 24.40
C PRO A 188 14.25 8.11 23.12
N PRO A 189 14.61 8.92 22.11
CA PRO A 189 13.85 8.99 20.87
C PRO A 189 13.89 7.67 20.12
N VAL A 190 12.72 7.20 19.66
CA VAL A 190 12.54 5.93 18.96
C VAL A 190 12.20 6.20 17.51
N PHE A 191 13.05 5.75 16.59
CA PHE A 191 12.78 5.67 15.15
C PHE A 191 12.30 4.25 14.80
N LEU A 192 11.08 4.14 14.31
CA LEU A 192 10.46 2.86 14.01
C LEU A 192 10.31 2.68 12.49
N MET A 193 10.83 1.59 11.96
CA MET A 193 10.56 1.16 10.58
C MET A 193 9.64 -0.05 10.59
N ILE A 194 8.48 0.06 9.94
CA ILE A 194 7.53 -1.04 9.76
C ILE A 194 7.46 -1.40 8.28
N ALA A 195 8.05 -2.53 7.90
CA ALA A 195 8.01 -3.04 6.53
C ALA A 195 8.42 -4.51 6.50
N ARG A 196 8.08 -5.24 5.42
CA ARG A 196 8.81 -6.46 5.12
C ARG A 196 10.30 -6.11 4.97
N LEU A 197 11.20 -6.86 5.60
CA LEU A 197 12.62 -6.55 5.57
C LEU A 197 13.22 -6.90 4.20
N LEU A 198 13.03 -5.98 3.25
CA LEU A 198 13.52 -6.07 1.87
C LEU A 198 14.46 -4.90 1.60
N ARG A 199 15.48 -5.10 0.75
CA ARG A 199 16.36 -4.01 0.28
C ARG A 199 15.56 -2.87 -0.37
N ASP A 200 14.52 -3.21 -1.16
CA ASP A 200 13.68 -2.21 -1.83
C ASP A 200 12.84 -1.36 -0.86
N LYS A 201 12.73 -1.78 0.40
CA LYS A 201 12.12 -0.99 1.47
C LYS A 201 13.09 -0.05 2.17
N GLY A 202 14.37 -0.07 1.77
CA GLY A 202 15.39 0.81 2.33
C GLY A 202 15.89 0.39 3.71
N VAL A 203 15.81 -0.90 4.04
CA VAL A 203 16.28 -1.41 5.34
C VAL A 203 17.78 -1.17 5.52
N MET A 204 18.56 -1.30 4.44
CA MET A 204 20.01 -1.05 4.50
C MET A 204 20.30 0.41 4.82
N GLU A 205 19.59 1.34 4.16
CA GLU A 205 19.71 2.78 4.40
C GLU A 205 19.28 3.16 5.81
N PHE A 206 18.24 2.52 6.35
CA PHE A 206 17.80 2.74 7.72
C PHE A 206 18.88 2.33 8.72
N VAL A 207 19.53 1.17 8.54
CA VAL A 207 20.58 0.68 9.43
C VAL A 207 21.84 1.55 9.35
N GLU A 208 22.26 1.96 8.15
CA GLU A 208 23.39 2.86 7.99
C GLU A 208 23.11 4.25 8.60
N ALA A 209 21.93 4.80 8.38
CA ALA A 209 21.52 6.06 9.01
C ALA A 209 21.49 5.92 10.55
N ALA A 210 21.04 4.77 11.08
CA ALA A 210 21.07 4.50 12.51
C ALA A 210 22.50 4.54 13.08
N ARG A 211 23.51 3.98 12.40
CA ARG A 211 24.92 4.07 12.80
C ARG A 211 25.39 5.52 12.84
N LEU A 212 25.07 6.30 11.80
CA LEU A 212 25.45 7.72 11.73
C LEU A 212 24.81 8.55 12.85
N ILE A 213 23.55 8.29 13.18
CA ILE A 213 22.85 9.00 14.25
C ILE A 213 23.38 8.57 15.62
N LYS A 214 23.56 7.27 15.89
CA LYS A 214 24.07 6.77 17.19
C LYS A 214 25.46 7.31 17.52
N ALA A 215 26.28 7.61 16.54
CA ALA A 215 27.58 8.23 16.77
C ALA A 215 27.50 9.63 17.44
N ARG A 216 26.35 10.33 17.31
CA ARG A 216 26.10 11.66 17.86
C ARG A 216 25.01 11.67 18.94
N HIS A 217 24.10 10.70 18.88
CA HIS A 217 22.94 10.51 19.74
C HIS A 217 22.87 9.05 20.18
N PRO A 218 23.79 8.60 21.08
CA PRO A 218 23.88 7.20 21.49
C PRO A 218 22.63 6.68 22.21
N GLU A 219 21.81 7.58 22.76
CA GLU A 219 20.53 7.29 23.41
C GLU A 219 19.43 6.93 22.39
N ALA A 220 19.54 7.34 21.12
CA ALA A 220 18.51 7.09 20.11
C ALA A 220 18.36 5.59 19.81
N ARG A 221 17.09 5.15 19.72
CA ARG A 221 16.74 3.76 19.49
C ARG A 221 16.17 3.61 18.09
N PHE A 222 16.55 2.52 17.43
CA PHE A 222 16.14 2.21 16.06
C PHE A 222 15.48 0.83 16.04
N GLN A 223 14.22 0.78 15.63
CA GLN A 223 13.41 -0.43 15.69
C GLN A 223 12.99 -0.89 14.32
N LEU A 224 13.13 -2.18 14.05
CA LEU A 224 12.67 -2.86 12.85
C LEU A 224 11.49 -3.78 13.21
N LEU A 225 10.36 -3.59 12.54
CA LEU A 225 9.16 -4.42 12.70
C LEU A 225 8.73 -4.95 11.33
N GLY A 226 8.76 -6.26 11.14
CA GLY A 226 8.31 -6.93 9.92
C GLY A 226 9.03 -8.23 9.63
N ALA A 227 8.51 -8.98 8.69
CA ALA A 227 9.03 -10.30 8.34
C ALA A 227 10.39 -10.24 7.63
N THR A 228 11.28 -11.14 8.00
CA THR A 228 12.57 -11.45 7.40
C THR A 228 12.46 -12.66 6.47
N GLY A 229 13.52 -12.99 5.74
CA GLY A 229 13.71 -14.30 5.11
C GLY A 229 12.64 -14.71 4.10
N SER A 230 11.90 -13.76 3.50
CA SER A 230 10.90 -14.09 2.48
C SER A 230 11.58 -14.62 1.21
N GLU A 231 10.84 -15.39 0.37
CA GLU A 231 11.33 -15.88 -0.94
C GLU A 231 11.60 -14.74 -1.96
N ASN A 232 11.54 -13.48 -1.55
CA ASN A 232 11.85 -12.35 -2.40
C ASN A 232 13.38 -12.23 -2.57
N ARG A 233 13.85 -11.96 -3.79
CA ARG A 233 15.30 -11.80 -4.08
C ARG A 233 15.94 -10.62 -3.35
N SER A 234 15.16 -9.62 -2.95
CA SER A 234 15.62 -8.46 -2.18
C SER A 234 15.44 -8.64 -0.66
N ALA A 235 15.05 -9.84 -0.20
CA ALA A 235 14.87 -10.11 1.22
C ALA A 235 16.17 -10.02 2.00
N ILE A 236 16.10 -9.45 3.20
CA ILE A 236 17.16 -9.49 4.19
C ILE A 236 17.00 -10.80 4.97
N ASP A 237 18.07 -11.57 5.08
CA ASP A 237 18.08 -12.82 5.82
C ASP A 237 18.16 -12.58 7.34
N ASN A 238 17.79 -13.61 8.11
CA ASN A 238 17.78 -13.55 9.57
C ASN A 238 19.17 -13.29 10.15
N ALA A 239 20.21 -13.92 9.59
CA ALA A 239 21.57 -13.78 10.10
C ALA A 239 22.08 -12.33 9.97
N THR A 240 21.71 -11.64 8.90
CA THR A 240 22.01 -10.21 8.74
C THR A 240 21.31 -9.36 9.81
N VAL A 241 20.04 -9.63 10.10
CA VAL A 241 19.30 -8.89 11.13
C VAL A 241 19.88 -9.17 12.53
N GLU A 242 20.19 -10.42 12.82
CA GLU A 242 20.82 -10.84 14.08
C GLU A 242 22.19 -10.16 14.28
N ALA A 243 22.99 -10.01 13.22
CA ALA A 243 24.24 -9.28 13.27
C ALA A 243 24.04 -7.79 13.64
N TRP A 244 23.06 -7.12 13.06
CA TRP A 244 22.75 -5.73 13.41
C TRP A 244 22.23 -5.55 14.84
N VAL A 245 21.48 -6.53 15.34
CA VAL A 245 21.04 -6.55 16.76
C VAL A 245 22.22 -6.78 17.67
N ALA A 246 23.13 -7.72 17.36
CA ALA A 246 24.34 -7.98 18.13
C ALA A 246 25.31 -6.78 18.14
N GLU A 247 25.37 -6.03 17.05
CA GLU A 247 26.09 -4.75 16.95
C GLU A 247 25.46 -3.65 17.85
N GLY A 248 24.21 -3.84 18.28
CA GLY A 248 23.48 -2.83 19.07
C GLY A 248 22.97 -1.64 18.25
N VAL A 249 22.96 -1.75 16.93
CA VAL A 249 22.53 -0.68 16.02
C VAL A 249 21.01 -0.60 15.93
N VAL A 250 20.33 -1.75 15.89
CA VAL A 250 18.86 -1.83 15.82
C VAL A 250 18.30 -2.83 16.83
N GLU A 251 17.03 -2.66 17.14
CA GLU A 251 16.19 -3.60 17.86
C GLU A 251 15.23 -4.25 16.88
N TYR A 252 15.21 -5.58 16.81
CA TYR A 252 14.26 -6.30 15.96
C TYR A 252 13.05 -6.76 16.77
N LEU A 253 11.86 -6.26 16.39
CA LEU A 253 10.60 -6.53 17.09
C LEU A 253 9.82 -7.73 16.51
N GLY A 254 10.37 -8.41 15.50
CA GLY A 254 9.69 -9.52 14.85
C GLY A 254 8.52 -9.07 13.98
N THR A 255 7.41 -9.79 14.05
CA THR A 255 6.16 -9.50 13.33
C THR A 255 4.99 -9.35 14.31
N THR A 256 3.99 -8.58 13.92
CA THR A 256 2.76 -8.42 14.71
C THR A 256 1.54 -8.36 13.81
N SER A 257 0.39 -8.76 14.33
CA SER A 257 -0.92 -8.53 13.72
C SER A 257 -1.50 -7.14 14.04
N ASP A 258 -0.93 -6.42 15.04
CA ASP A 258 -1.33 -5.08 15.44
C ASP A 258 -0.11 -4.17 15.62
N VAL A 259 0.06 -3.23 14.71
CA VAL A 259 1.19 -2.28 14.68
C VAL A 259 1.00 -1.09 15.61
N ARG A 260 -0.24 -0.85 16.11
CA ARG A 260 -0.58 0.34 16.88
C ARG A 260 0.25 0.52 18.16
N PRO A 261 0.52 -0.52 18.97
CA PRO A 261 1.37 -0.36 20.14
C PRO A 261 2.80 0.09 19.79
N ALA A 262 3.37 -0.46 18.71
CA ALA A 262 4.71 -0.06 18.27
C ALA A 262 4.72 1.38 17.72
N ILE A 263 3.71 1.76 16.95
CA ILE A 263 3.56 3.14 16.46
C ILE A 263 3.37 4.11 17.64
N ALA A 264 2.54 3.77 18.64
CA ALA A 264 2.32 4.62 19.80
C ALA A 264 3.60 4.86 20.63
N ALA A 265 4.48 3.85 20.71
CA ALA A 265 5.75 3.95 21.41
C ALA A 265 6.86 4.66 20.61
N ALA A 266 6.68 4.86 19.32
CA ALA A 266 7.65 5.52 18.46
C ALA A 266 7.58 7.04 18.56
N SER A 267 8.75 7.71 18.49
CA SER A 267 8.82 9.17 18.32
C SER A 267 8.62 9.58 16.86
N CYS A 268 9.11 8.75 15.93
CA CYS A 268 9.02 8.98 14.49
C CYS A 268 8.94 7.65 13.75
N VAL A 269 8.10 7.58 12.71
CA VAL A 269 8.04 6.42 11.82
C VAL A 269 8.79 6.71 10.53
N VAL A 270 9.67 5.78 10.14
CA VAL A 270 10.61 5.94 9.03
C VAL A 270 10.35 4.91 7.96
N LEU A 271 10.23 5.36 6.70
CA LEU A 271 10.07 4.47 5.56
C LEU A 271 10.95 4.93 4.37
N PRO A 272 12.21 4.48 4.27
CA PRO A 272 13.14 4.89 3.21
C PRO A 272 12.98 4.02 1.95
N SER A 273 11.76 3.71 1.57
CA SER A 273 11.42 2.80 0.47
C SER A 273 11.81 3.39 -0.90
N TYR A 274 12.24 2.54 -1.83
CA TYR A 274 12.62 2.97 -3.18
C TYR A 274 11.42 3.31 -4.06
N ARG A 275 10.25 2.80 -3.74
CA ARG A 275 8.98 3.15 -4.38
C ARG A 275 7.79 2.68 -3.56
N GLU A 276 6.74 3.50 -3.52
CA GLU A 276 5.45 3.18 -2.92
C GLU A 276 4.30 3.67 -3.82
N GLY A 277 3.16 3.00 -3.72
CA GLY A 277 1.90 3.48 -4.31
C GLY A 277 1.13 4.33 -3.30
N ALA A 278 0.74 3.74 -2.18
CA ALA A 278 0.20 4.40 -0.99
C ALA A 278 0.73 3.64 0.23
N PRO A 279 1.77 4.15 0.90
CA PRO A 279 2.47 3.42 1.97
C PRO A 279 1.62 3.37 3.25
N ARG A 280 0.97 2.24 3.47
CA ARG A 280 0.05 2.05 4.60
C ARG A 280 0.68 2.38 5.95
N THR A 281 1.94 1.99 6.15
CA THR A 281 2.69 2.29 7.38
C THR A 281 2.75 3.78 7.69
N LEU A 282 3.01 4.63 6.68
CA LEU A 282 3.03 6.07 6.87
C LEU A 282 1.64 6.63 7.14
N ILE A 283 0.60 6.11 6.45
CA ILE A 283 -0.79 6.50 6.66
C ILE A 283 -1.24 6.13 8.08
N GLU A 284 -0.92 4.92 8.55
CA GLU A 284 -1.21 4.45 9.91
C GLU A 284 -0.49 5.28 10.98
N ALA A 285 0.79 5.59 10.75
CA ALA A 285 1.59 6.41 11.67
C ALA A 285 1.07 7.85 11.74
N ALA A 286 0.78 8.47 10.59
CA ALA A 286 0.19 9.81 10.54
C ALA A 286 -1.18 9.85 11.22
N ALA A 287 -2.03 8.83 11.00
CA ALA A 287 -3.33 8.71 11.67
C ALA A 287 -3.20 8.66 13.21
N MET A 288 -2.10 8.09 13.71
CA MET A 288 -1.78 8.06 15.13
C MET A 288 -0.95 9.28 15.60
N ALA A 289 -0.93 10.35 14.83
CA ALA A 289 -0.21 11.59 15.11
C ALA A 289 1.30 11.38 15.35
N ARG A 290 1.94 10.50 14.57
CA ARG A 290 3.40 10.35 14.56
C ARG A 290 4.01 11.12 13.42
N SER A 291 5.13 11.81 13.71
CA SER A 291 5.97 12.43 12.68
C SER A 291 6.55 11.38 11.75
N LEU A 292 6.73 11.75 10.49
CA LEU A 292 7.15 10.83 9.44
C LEU A 292 8.51 11.23 8.86
N ILE A 293 9.33 10.23 8.52
CA ILE A 293 10.48 10.42 7.64
C ILE A 293 10.39 9.39 6.53
N ALA A 294 10.42 9.84 5.28
CA ALA A 294 10.30 8.95 4.14
C ALA A 294 11.18 9.41 2.97
N THR A 295 11.40 8.52 2.01
CA THR A 295 12.03 8.92 0.74
C THR A 295 11.08 9.75 -0.11
N ASP A 296 11.66 10.67 -0.89
CA ASP A 296 10.94 11.49 -1.88
C ASP A 296 10.60 10.65 -3.12
N VAL A 297 9.62 9.77 -2.95
CA VAL A 297 9.05 8.93 -4.02
C VAL A 297 7.53 9.10 -4.06
N PRO A 298 6.86 8.81 -5.19
CA PRO A 298 5.45 9.17 -5.41
C PRO A 298 4.51 8.95 -4.24
N GLY A 299 4.35 7.71 -3.78
CA GLY A 299 3.42 7.39 -2.69
C GLY A 299 3.82 7.99 -1.35
N CYS A 300 5.11 8.13 -1.05
CA CYS A 300 5.58 8.77 0.18
C CYS A 300 5.30 10.27 0.16
N ARG A 301 5.59 10.94 -0.96
CA ARG A 301 5.34 12.37 -1.20
C ARG A 301 3.85 12.70 -1.09
N ALA A 302 2.96 11.79 -1.49
CA ALA A 302 1.52 11.99 -1.36
C ALA A 302 1.07 12.02 0.12
N VAL A 303 1.74 11.28 1.01
CA VAL A 303 1.38 11.19 2.43
C VAL A 303 2.10 12.23 3.28
N VAL A 304 3.37 12.53 2.98
CA VAL A 304 4.21 13.42 3.79
C VAL A 304 4.22 14.83 3.21
N ASP A 305 3.68 15.79 3.95
CA ASP A 305 3.86 17.22 3.67
C ASP A 305 5.21 17.65 4.28
N THR A 306 6.20 17.93 3.41
CA THR A 306 7.57 18.23 3.82
C THR A 306 7.61 19.43 4.75
N ASP A 307 8.35 19.31 5.87
CA ASP A 307 8.52 20.31 6.92
C ASP A 307 7.23 20.62 7.72
N VAL A 308 6.10 19.98 7.39
CA VAL A 308 4.81 20.17 8.05
C VAL A 308 4.42 18.91 8.83
N SER A 309 4.33 17.75 8.18
CA SER A 309 3.97 16.47 8.83
C SER A 309 5.15 15.50 8.91
N GLY A 310 6.30 15.86 8.36
CA GLY A 310 7.49 15.03 8.35
C GLY A 310 8.58 15.57 7.45
N PHE A 311 9.57 14.72 7.18
CA PHE A 311 10.69 15.05 6.32
C PHE A 311 10.80 14.06 5.16
N LEU A 312 11.18 14.55 3.99
CA LEU A 312 11.54 13.72 2.85
C LEU A 312 13.06 13.67 2.69
N CYS A 313 13.57 12.51 2.29
CA CYS A 313 14.99 12.29 2.00
C CYS A 313 15.18 11.66 0.62
N GLU A 314 16.40 11.69 0.11
CA GLU A 314 16.75 11.09 -1.17
C GLU A 314 16.67 9.56 -1.11
N VAL A 315 16.20 8.94 -2.18
CA VAL A 315 16.14 7.48 -2.31
C VAL A 315 17.55 6.88 -2.40
N ARG A 316 17.78 5.75 -1.69
CA ARG A 316 19.08 5.05 -1.63
C ARG A 316 20.23 5.92 -1.11
N ASN A 317 19.93 6.82 -0.19
CA ASN A 317 20.91 7.74 0.39
C ASN A 317 20.80 7.76 1.92
N SER A 318 21.68 7.03 2.57
CA SER A 318 21.71 6.91 4.05
C SER A 318 22.09 8.23 4.73
N ASP A 319 22.95 9.06 4.09
CA ASP A 319 23.34 10.35 4.64
C ASP A 319 22.18 11.35 4.62
N SER A 320 21.41 11.36 3.52
CA SER A 320 20.18 12.15 3.41
C SER A 320 19.14 11.72 4.46
N LEU A 321 18.98 10.41 4.66
CA LEU A 321 18.10 9.87 5.68
C LEU A 321 18.57 10.25 7.10
N ALA A 322 19.86 10.11 7.39
CA ALA A 322 20.45 10.53 8.68
C ALA A 322 20.28 12.05 8.90
N THR A 323 20.42 12.85 7.85
CA THR A 323 20.17 14.30 7.91
C THR A 323 18.72 14.60 8.31
N ALA A 324 17.74 13.92 7.69
CA ALA A 324 16.32 14.06 8.05
C ALA A 324 16.05 13.64 9.52
N MET A 325 16.65 12.52 9.96
CA MET A 325 16.57 12.09 11.37
C MET A 325 17.20 13.12 12.33
N GLY A 326 18.36 13.69 11.97
CA GLY A 326 19.01 14.74 12.77
C GLY A 326 18.16 16.01 12.86
N ARG A 327 17.49 16.41 11.77
CA ARG A 327 16.51 17.52 11.79
C ARG A 327 15.37 17.25 12.75
N PHE A 328 14.82 16.03 12.74
CA PHE A 328 13.77 15.63 13.69
C PHE A 328 14.27 15.70 15.14
N LEU A 329 15.48 15.22 15.43
CA LEU A 329 16.08 15.27 16.78
C LEU A 329 16.32 16.69 17.26
N ALA A 330 16.57 17.65 16.36
CA ALA A 330 16.76 19.07 16.69
C ALA A 330 15.44 19.81 17.00
N LEU A 331 14.28 19.25 16.69
CA LEU A 331 12.99 19.84 17.02
C LEU A 331 12.71 19.82 18.51
N SER A 332 12.03 20.84 19.02
CA SER A 332 11.48 20.82 20.39
C SER A 332 10.40 19.72 20.51
N PRO A 333 10.09 19.26 21.74
CA PRO A 333 8.98 18.33 21.96
C PRO A 333 7.64 18.82 21.40
N ASP A 334 7.36 20.10 21.53
CA ASP A 334 6.13 20.72 21.03
C ASP A 334 6.10 20.73 19.50
N ASP A 335 7.23 21.03 18.84
CA ASP A 335 7.30 20.99 17.37
C ASP A 335 7.13 19.57 16.84
N ARG A 336 7.71 18.55 17.50
CA ARG A 336 7.49 17.14 17.15
C ARG A 336 6.02 16.75 17.27
N ALA A 337 5.34 17.18 18.34
CA ALA A 337 3.92 16.95 18.54
C ALA A 337 3.09 17.66 17.49
N ALA A 338 3.38 18.93 17.20
CA ALA A 338 2.70 19.70 16.16
C ALA A 338 2.84 19.05 14.77
N MET A 339 4.05 18.57 14.43
CA MET A 339 4.30 17.85 13.18
C MET A 339 3.46 16.56 13.09
N GLY A 340 3.35 15.78 14.15
CA GLY A 340 2.51 14.60 14.21
C GLY A 340 1.02 14.93 14.06
N GLN A 341 0.55 15.98 14.71
CA GLN A 341 -0.85 16.46 14.60
C GLN A 341 -1.17 16.97 13.19
N ALA A 342 -0.25 17.63 12.52
CA ALA A 342 -0.42 18.03 11.12
C ALA A 342 -0.62 16.80 10.20
N GLY A 343 0.15 15.72 10.43
CA GLY A 343 -0.04 14.44 9.76
C GLY A 343 -1.43 13.86 10.01
N ARG A 344 -1.89 13.86 11.26
CA ARG A 344 -3.23 13.40 11.65
C ARG A 344 -4.32 14.20 10.93
N ALA A 345 -4.23 15.52 10.94
CA ALA A 345 -5.20 16.39 10.27
C ALA A 345 -5.29 16.12 8.75
N LYS A 346 -4.16 15.80 8.11
CA LYS A 346 -4.14 15.36 6.71
C LYS A 346 -4.89 14.04 6.53
N MET A 347 -4.68 13.05 7.43
CA MET A 347 -5.38 11.76 7.35
C MET A 347 -6.89 11.93 7.49
N GLU A 348 -7.36 12.79 8.39
CA GLU A 348 -8.77 13.09 8.58
C GLU A 348 -9.40 13.75 7.34
N ARG A 349 -8.67 14.64 6.69
CA ARG A 349 -9.16 15.38 5.52
C ARG A 349 -9.14 14.57 4.25
N GLU A 350 -8.08 13.75 4.05
CA GLU A 350 -7.75 13.20 2.73
C GLU A 350 -7.73 11.67 2.68
N TYR A 351 -7.55 10.96 3.82
CA TYR A 351 -7.32 9.52 3.84
C TYR A 351 -8.36 8.72 4.61
N ASP A 352 -9.43 9.35 5.11
CA ASP A 352 -10.51 8.61 5.78
C ASP A 352 -11.07 7.52 4.86
N GLN A 353 -11.24 6.31 5.39
CA GLN A 353 -11.78 5.17 4.64
C GLN A 353 -13.17 5.44 4.04
N THR A 354 -13.95 6.35 4.62
CA THR A 354 -15.27 6.74 4.11
C THR A 354 -15.19 7.37 2.72
N LEU A 355 -14.10 8.10 2.42
CA LEU A 355 -13.84 8.67 1.09
C LEU A 355 -13.67 7.57 0.03
N VAL A 356 -12.95 6.50 0.39
CA VAL A 356 -12.75 5.36 -0.50
C VAL A 356 -14.07 4.63 -0.73
N VAL A 357 -14.84 4.38 0.33
CA VAL A 357 -16.16 3.74 0.22
C VAL A 357 -17.10 4.56 -0.66
N ALA A 358 -17.15 5.89 -0.46
CA ALA A 358 -17.98 6.80 -1.27
C ALA A 358 -17.61 6.71 -2.77
N ALA A 359 -16.31 6.78 -3.09
CA ALA A 359 -15.84 6.69 -4.47
C ALA A 359 -16.21 5.34 -5.14
N TYR A 360 -16.13 4.22 -4.42
CA TYR A 360 -16.59 2.94 -4.97
C TYR A 360 -18.10 2.85 -5.13
N ARG A 361 -18.90 3.44 -4.22
CA ARG A 361 -20.36 3.55 -4.38
C ARG A 361 -20.71 4.33 -5.64
N GLU A 362 -20.09 5.48 -5.86
CA GLU A 362 -20.26 6.28 -7.08
C GLU A 362 -19.85 5.52 -8.34
N ALA A 363 -18.71 4.82 -8.30
CA ALA A 363 -18.28 3.99 -9.41
C ALA A 363 -19.27 2.88 -9.74
N LEU A 364 -19.86 2.22 -8.74
CA LEU A 364 -20.89 1.21 -8.94
C LEU A 364 -22.17 1.79 -9.57
N VAL A 365 -22.60 2.99 -9.16
CA VAL A 365 -23.74 3.70 -9.78
C VAL A 365 -23.46 3.99 -11.25
N VAL A 366 -22.27 4.52 -11.58
CA VAL A 366 -21.87 4.80 -12.97
C VAL A 366 -21.86 3.54 -13.83
N LEU A 367 -21.38 2.42 -13.28
CA LEU A 367 -21.25 1.15 -14.00
C LEU A 367 -22.58 0.45 -14.25
N THR A 368 -23.51 0.55 -13.33
CA THR A 368 -24.77 -0.20 -13.38
C THR A 368 -25.96 0.64 -13.86
N GLY A 369 -25.75 1.94 -14.05
CA GLY A 369 -26.74 2.86 -14.63
C GLY A 369 -28.03 2.95 -13.81
N ASN A 370 -27.95 3.07 -12.48
CA ASN A 370 -29.14 3.13 -11.61
C ASN A 370 -30.16 1.98 -11.87
N ARG A 371 -29.69 0.74 -11.92
CA ARG A 371 -30.57 -0.43 -11.95
C ARG A 371 -31.20 -0.71 -10.61
#